data_9726ce0feff4679732336376411ba58b
#
_entry.id   9726ce0feff4679732336376411ba58b
#
_cell.length_a   1.000
_cell.length_b   1.000
_cell.length_c   1.000
_cell.angle_alpha   90.00
_cell.angle_beta   90.00
_cell.angle_gamma   90.00
#
_symmetry.space_group_name_H-M   'P 1'
#
loop_
_entity.id
_entity.type
_entity.pdbx_description
1 polymer ?
#
loop_
_entity_poly.entity_id
_entity_poly.type
_entity_poly.pdbx_seq_one_letter_code
_entity_poly.pdbx_strand_id
1 'polypeptide(L)'
;VNDQFIDNYSSVYGRQEKGLGGEYNYLYKDLNIENTLNYKLKHEAHDLDLLAGLQVHERNTENHNYTGNVFPAGTTDFNYDLATYQHEVLQKEQLREVSYFGRAIYTFENKYTVMGVFRYNGSSALAPGNKWGFFPGVSAAWTISNENFLKDNPTISELKLRGGWGKTGNA
;
A
#
# COMPACT_ATOMS: atom_id res chain seq x y z
N VAL A 1 -20.18 -5.17 11.67
CA VAL A 1 -20.66 -6.00 12.80
C VAL A 1 -21.08 -7.33 12.22
N ASN A 2 -20.64 -8.40 12.82
CA ASN A 2 -21.05 -9.77 12.46
C ASN A 2 -21.31 -10.54 13.76
N ASP A 3 -22.58 -10.87 14.01
CA ASP A 3 -23.01 -11.55 15.21
C ASP A 3 -23.20 -13.04 14.91
N GLN A 4 -22.69 -13.89 15.77
CA GLN A 4 -22.88 -15.33 15.72
C GLN A 4 -23.37 -15.83 17.08
N PHE A 5 -24.44 -16.62 17.08
CA PHE A 5 -24.97 -17.22 18.29
C PHE A 5 -25.38 -18.66 18.05
N ILE A 6 -24.99 -19.55 18.97
CA ILE A 6 -25.40 -20.94 19.02
C ILE A 6 -26.10 -21.12 20.36
N ASP A 7 -27.41 -21.29 20.34
CA ASP A 7 -28.19 -21.51 21.54
C ASP A 7 -27.88 -22.87 22.20
N ASN A 8 -28.30 -23.04 23.45
CA ASN A 8 -28.02 -24.25 24.21
C ASN A 8 -28.96 -25.44 23.86
N TYR A 9 -29.82 -25.30 22.85
CA TYR A 9 -30.76 -26.35 22.42
C TYR A 9 -30.50 -26.85 21.00
N SER A 10 -29.99 -26.02 20.11
CA SER A 10 -29.90 -26.29 18.68
C SER A 10 -28.84 -27.32 18.30
N SER A 11 -27.82 -27.54 19.12
CA SER A 11 -26.73 -28.47 18.82
C SER A 11 -26.16 -29.16 20.07
N VAL A 12 -25.39 -30.24 19.84
CA VAL A 12 -24.64 -30.91 20.91
C VAL A 12 -23.60 -29.96 21.52
N TYR A 13 -22.96 -29.21 20.69
CA TYR A 13 -21.92 -28.23 21.10
C TYR A 13 -22.53 -27.08 21.91
N GLY A 14 -23.65 -26.51 21.43
CA GLY A 14 -24.38 -25.49 22.19
C GLY A 14 -24.85 -25.96 23.56
N ARG A 15 -25.25 -27.24 23.69
CA ARG A 15 -25.60 -27.82 25.00
C ARG A 15 -24.40 -27.96 25.92
N GLN A 16 -23.22 -28.36 25.40
CA GLN A 16 -22.00 -28.48 26.20
C GLN A 16 -21.53 -27.15 26.73
N GLU A 17 -21.56 -26.13 25.90
CA GLU A 17 -21.14 -24.78 26.24
C GLU A 17 -22.23 -23.94 26.93
N LYS A 18 -23.46 -24.51 27.05
CA LYS A 18 -24.67 -23.84 27.58
C LYS A 18 -24.95 -22.50 26.83
N GLY A 19 -24.82 -22.53 25.51
CA GLY A 19 -24.86 -21.37 24.63
C GLY A 19 -23.49 -20.74 24.45
N LEU A 20 -23.16 -20.38 23.22
CA LEU A 20 -21.92 -19.73 22.82
C LEU A 20 -22.25 -18.68 21.78
N GLY A 21 -21.65 -17.50 21.88
CA GLY A 21 -21.83 -16.47 20.90
C GLY A 21 -20.68 -15.45 20.86
N GLY A 22 -20.71 -14.62 19.84
CA GLY A 22 -19.76 -13.54 19.70
C GLY A 22 -20.23 -12.48 18.72
N GLU A 23 -19.84 -11.26 19.01
CA GLU A 23 -19.96 -10.09 18.16
C GLU A 23 -18.56 -9.66 17.71
N TYR A 24 -18.38 -9.49 16.41
CA TYR A 24 -17.12 -9.16 15.81
C TYR A 24 -17.21 -7.82 15.08
N ASN A 25 -16.53 -6.82 15.61
CA ASN A 25 -16.49 -5.48 15.07
C ASN A 25 -15.14 -5.23 14.43
N TYR A 26 -15.15 -4.86 13.15
CA TYR A 26 -13.97 -4.50 12.40
C TYR A 26 -14.12 -3.09 11.87
N LEU A 27 -13.21 -2.20 12.26
CA LEU A 27 -13.14 -0.83 11.75
C LEU A 27 -11.82 -0.64 11.03
N TYR A 28 -11.92 -0.28 9.76
CA TYR A 28 -10.78 0.03 8.91
C TYR A 28 -10.89 1.46 8.41
N LYS A 29 -9.84 2.24 8.65
CA LYS A 29 -9.71 3.61 8.15
C LYS A 29 -8.40 3.71 7.40
N ASP A 30 -8.46 4.15 6.15
CA ASP A 30 -7.30 4.36 5.30
C ASP A 30 -7.35 5.77 4.72
N LEU A 31 -6.30 6.54 4.98
CA LEU A 31 -6.14 7.90 4.46
C LEU A 31 -4.85 7.95 3.65
N ASN A 32 -4.96 8.24 2.38
CA ASN A 32 -3.82 8.45 1.49
C ASN A 32 -3.92 9.84 0.84
N ILE A 33 -2.93 10.68 1.11
CA ILE A 33 -2.82 12.01 0.54
C ILE A 33 -1.53 12.05 -0.27
N GLU A 34 -1.65 12.33 -1.56
CA GLU A 34 -0.52 12.49 -2.46
C GLU A 34 -0.56 13.86 -3.14
N ASN A 35 0.57 14.56 -3.11
CA ASN A 35 0.76 15.82 -3.80
C ASN A 35 1.94 15.70 -4.73
N THR A 36 1.76 16.10 -5.98
CA THR A 36 2.81 16.08 -6.99
C THR A 36 2.95 17.45 -7.67
N LEU A 37 4.19 17.81 -7.97
CA LEU A 37 4.56 18.94 -8.77
C LEU A 37 5.28 18.45 -10.02
N ASN A 38 4.78 18.84 -11.19
CA ASN A 38 5.38 18.52 -12.48
C ASN A 38 5.90 19.79 -13.14
N TYR A 39 7.10 19.71 -13.70
CA TYR A 39 7.68 20.79 -14.49
C TYR A 39 8.24 20.20 -15.78
N LYS A 40 7.86 20.78 -16.92
CA LYS A 40 8.32 20.38 -18.25
C LYS A 40 8.94 21.58 -18.95
N LEU A 41 10.15 21.38 -19.48
CA LEU A 41 10.85 22.35 -20.27
C LEU A 41 11.30 21.68 -21.57
N LYS A 42 10.88 22.27 -22.69
CA LYS A 42 11.33 21.87 -24.02
C LYS A 42 11.96 23.08 -24.71
N HIS A 43 13.21 22.93 -25.05
CA HIS A 43 13.97 23.98 -25.74
C HIS A 43 14.89 23.36 -26.80
N GLU A 44 14.59 23.64 -28.06
CA GLU A 44 15.30 23.08 -29.22
C GLU A 44 15.42 21.55 -29.17
N ALA A 45 16.62 21.02 -29.00
CA ALA A 45 16.92 19.60 -28.91
C ALA A 45 16.79 19.02 -27.49
N HIS A 46 16.52 19.87 -26.51
CA HIS A 46 16.47 19.47 -25.07
C HIS A 46 15.04 19.34 -24.60
N ASP A 47 14.73 18.22 -23.98
CA ASP A 47 13.45 17.96 -23.31
C ASP A 47 13.73 17.50 -21.88
N LEU A 48 13.20 18.24 -20.91
CA LEU A 48 13.35 17.96 -19.46
C LEU A 48 11.98 17.83 -18.83
N ASP A 49 11.73 16.69 -18.18
CA ASP A 49 10.52 16.42 -17.39
C ASP A 49 10.95 16.13 -15.95
N LEU A 50 10.48 16.97 -15.02
CA LEU A 50 10.75 16.85 -13.60
C LEU A 50 9.44 16.58 -12.86
N LEU A 51 9.48 15.66 -11.94
CA LEU A 51 8.41 15.37 -11.00
C LEU A 51 8.97 15.33 -9.59
N ALA A 52 8.31 16.01 -8.66
CA ALA A 52 8.55 15.88 -7.22
C ALA A 52 7.21 15.60 -6.53
N GLY A 53 7.22 14.74 -5.52
CA GLY A 53 6.00 14.38 -4.81
C GLY A 53 6.22 14.08 -3.34
N LEU A 54 5.14 14.24 -2.60
CA LEU A 54 4.98 13.90 -1.20
C LEU A 54 3.74 13.05 -1.04
N GLN A 55 3.86 11.91 -0.39
CA GLN A 55 2.74 11.03 -0.02
C GLN A 55 2.71 10.83 1.49
N VAL A 56 1.54 10.95 2.08
CA VAL A 56 1.26 10.59 3.46
C VAL A 56 0.16 9.53 3.46
N HIS A 57 0.45 8.40 4.09
CA HIS A 57 -0.47 7.28 4.21
C HIS A 57 -0.66 6.95 5.69
N GLU A 58 -1.90 6.91 6.14
CA GLU A 58 -2.27 6.49 7.48
C GLU A 58 -3.35 5.41 7.41
N ARG A 59 -3.07 4.28 8.04
CA ARG A 59 -4.00 3.16 8.16
C ARG A 59 -4.23 2.85 9.62
N ASN A 60 -5.49 2.84 10.02
CA ASN A 60 -5.93 2.46 11.34
C ASN A 60 -6.88 1.26 11.23
N THR A 61 -6.52 0.17 11.89
CA THR A 61 -7.33 -1.04 11.98
C THR A 61 -7.70 -1.27 13.43
N GLU A 62 -8.96 -1.44 13.72
CA GLU A 62 -9.47 -1.76 15.05
C GLU A 62 -10.37 -2.99 14.97
N ASN A 63 -9.98 -4.05 15.68
CA ASN A 63 -10.77 -5.27 15.88
C ASN A 63 -11.26 -5.28 17.31
N HIS A 64 -12.57 -5.22 17.49
CA HIS A 64 -13.20 -5.29 18.79
C HIS A 64 -14.16 -6.48 18.83
N ASN A 65 -13.75 -7.53 19.49
CA ASN A 65 -14.45 -8.79 19.50
C ASN A 65 -14.94 -9.07 20.92
N TYR A 66 -16.22 -9.35 21.02
CA TYR A 66 -16.88 -9.81 22.23
C TYR A 66 -17.29 -11.26 22.06
N THR A 67 -16.90 -12.12 22.96
CA THR A 67 -17.34 -13.51 22.98
C THR A 67 -17.85 -13.88 24.37
N GLY A 68 -18.83 -14.78 24.42
CA GLY A 68 -19.36 -15.20 25.69
C GLY A 68 -19.98 -16.59 25.61
N ASN A 69 -20.03 -17.26 26.75
CA ASN A 69 -20.70 -18.53 26.88
C ASN A 69 -21.48 -18.63 28.22
N VAL A 70 -22.26 -19.67 28.33
CA VAL A 70 -23.18 -19.90 29.43
C VAL A 70 -24.26 -18.81 29.53
N PHE A 71 -25.24 -18.90 28.66
CA PHE A 71 -26.38 -17.99 28.62
C PHE A 71 -27.59 -18.54 29.38
N PRO A 72 -28.48 -17.67 29.88
CA PRO A 72 -29.77 -18.09 30.47
C PRO A 72 -30.58 -18.94 29.48
N ALA A 73 -31.38 -19.84 30.00
CA ALA A 73 -32.28 -20.64 29.19
C ALA A 73 -33.28 -19.75 28.45
N GLY A 74 -33.47 -20.03 27.15
CA GLY A 74 -34.38 -19.25 26.29
C GLY A 74 -33.72 -18.04 25.60
N THR A 75 -32.43 -17.83 25.76
CA THR A 75 -31.68 -16.82 24.95
C THR A 75 -31.63 -17.28 23.50
N THR A 76 -32.09 -16.44 22.58
CA THR A 76 -32.16 -16.71 21.14
C THR A 76 -31.14 -15.93 20.31
N ASP A 77 -30.61 -14.88 20.91
CA ASP A 77 -29.65 -13.97 20.23
C ASP A 77 -28.44 -13.70 21.12
N PHE A 78 -27.32 -13.32 20.49
CA PHE A 78 -26.13 -12.94 21.24
C PHE A 78 -26.38 -11.63 21.99
N ASN A 79 -26.19 -11.67 23.30
CA ASN A 79 -26.12 -10.49 24.15
C ASN A 79 -24.99 -10.69 25.16
N TYR A 80 -23.93 -9.93 24.99
CA TYR A 80 -22.71 -10.05 25.79
C TYR A 80 -22.96 -9.94 27.28
N ASP A 81 -23.86 -9.03 27.70
CA ASP A 81 -24.18 -8.80 29.12
C ASP A 81 -24.90 -9.97 29.80
N LEU A 82 -25.50 -10.86 29.01
CA LEU A 82 -26.17 -12.05 29.53
C LEU A 82 -25.25 -13.26 29.67
N ALA A 83 -24.07 -13.23 29.10
CA ALA A 83 -23.10 -14.31 29.22
C ALA A 83 -22.51 -14.37 30.62
N THR A 84 -22.45 -15.59 31.20
CA THR A 84 -21.77 -15.79 32.49
C THR A 84 -20.26 -15.66 32.37
N TYR A 85 -19.70 -16.18 31.30
CA TYR A 85 -18.27 -15.98 30.96
C TYR A 85 -18.15 -15.05 29.76
N GLN A 86 -17.48 -13.95 29.97
CA GLN A 86 -17.29 -12.87 29.00
C GLN A 86 -15.83 -12.75 28.65
N HIS A 87 -15.55 -12.59 27.38
CA HIS A 87 -14.20 -12.35 26.88
C HIS A 87 -14.24 -11.24 25.83
N GLU A 88 -13.46 -10.21 26.06
CA GLU A 88 -13.34 -9.05 25.18
C GLU A 88 -11.89 -8.93 24.68
N VAL A 89 -11.74 -8.76 23.38
CA VAL A 89 -10.45 -8.54 22.74
C VAL A 89 -10.51 -7.27 21.91
N LEU A 90 -9.70 -6.31 22.29
CA LEU A 90 -9.52 -5.07 21.51
C LEU A 90 -8.09 -5.03 20.96
N GLN A 91 -7.98 -5.10 19.64
CA GLN A 91 -6.72 -4.96 18.91
C GLN A 91 -6.75 -3.69 18.07
N LYS A 92 -5.73 -2.85 18.22
CA LYS A 92 -5.58 -1.63 17.42
C LYS A 92 -4.21 -1.65 16.76
N GLU A 93 -4.22 -1.47 15.46
CA GLU A 93 -3.02 -1.36 14.66
C GLU A 93 -3.04 -0.01 13.94
N GLN A 94 -1.94 0.72 14.01
CA GLN A 94 -1.75 1.97 13.31
C GLN A 94 -0.48 1.92 12.49
N LEU A 95 -0.61 2.13 11.19
CA LEU A 95 0.48 2.30 10.26
C LEU A 95 0.49 3.75 9.77
N ARG A 96 1.64 4.40 9.87
CA ARG A 96 1.89 5.73 9.29
C ARG A 96 3.10 5.68 8.40
N GLU A 97 2.95 6.16 7.19
CA GLU A 97 4.00 6.21 6.20
C GLU A 97 4.08 7.60 5.57
N VAL A 98 5.30 8.05 5.34
CA VAL A 98 5.59 9.30 4.63
C VAL A 98 6.60 8.99 3.55
N SER A 99 6.33 9.42 2.32
CA SER A 99 7.19 9.19 1.17
C SER A 99 7.47 10.49 0.45
N TYR A 100 8.75 10.77 0.26
CA TYR A 100 9.22 11.79 -0.69
C TYR A 100 9.71 11.07 -1.93
N PHE A 101 9.31 11.52 -3.10
CA PHE A 101 9.74 10.90 -4.34
C PHE A 101 9.99 11.94 -5.44
N GLY A 102 10.84 11.58 -6.36
CA GLY A 102 11.13 12.43 -7.50
C GLY A 102 11.62 11.65 -8.69
N ARG A 103 11.43 12.25 -9.85
CA ARG A 103 11.87 11.76 -11.15
C ARG A 103 12.39 12.93 -11.98
N ALA A 104 13.50 12.72 -12.62
CA ALA A 104 14.01 13.60 -13.66
C ALA A 104 14.21 12.78 -14.93
N ILE A 105 13.62 13.20 -16.03
CA ILE A 105 13.85 12.63 -17.36
C ILE A 105 14.43 13.73 -18.23
N TYR A 106 15.58 13.47 -18.83
CA TYR A 106 16.21 14.35 -19.80
C TYR A 106 16.39 13.62 -21.11
N THR A 107 15.88 14.22 -22.19
CA THR A 107 16.01 13.70 -23.54
C THR A 107 16.70 14.72 -24.42
N PHE A 108 17.74 14.27 -25.13
CA PHE A 108 18.49 15.07 -26.08
C PHE A 108 18.26 14.57 -27.52
N GLU A 109 17.90 15.49 -28.44
CA GLU A 109 17.62 15.23 -29.87
C GLU A 109 16.60 14.09 -30.14
N ASN A 110 15.77 13.74 -29.17
CA ASN A 110 14.91 12.56 -29.23
C ASN A 110 15.69 11.23 -29.45
N LYS A 111 16.99 11.22 -29.19
CA LYS A 111 17.91 10.09 -29.38
C LYS A 111 18.37 9.53 -28.06
N TYR A 112 18.81 10.38 -27.13
CA TYR A 112 19.43 9.99 -25.87
C TYR A 112 18.51 10.40 -24.73
N THR A 113 18.09 9.43 -23.93
CA THR A 113 17.24 9.68 -22.74
C THR A 113 17.96 9.17 -21.51
N VAL A 114 18.06 9.99 -20.48
CA VAL A 114 18.52 9.59 -19.13
C VAL A 114 17.40 9.88 -18.16
N MET A 115 17.15 8.94 -17.25
CA MET A 115 16.15 9.08 -16.20
C MET A 115 16.78 8.75 -14.86
N GLY A 116 16.60 9.65 -13.89
CA GLY A 116 16.87 9.43 -12.48
C GLY A 116 15.57 9.41 -11.70
N VAL A 117 15.43 8.47 -10.77
CA VAL A 117 14.31 8.40 -9.83
C VAL A 117 14.84 8.20 -8.43
N PHE A 118 14.11 8.70 -7.45
CA PHE A 118 14.35 8.34 -6.07
C PHE A 118 13.02 8.26 -5.31
N ARG A 119 13.02 7.43 -4.27
CA ARG A 119 11.98 7.41 -3.25
C ARG A 119 12.64 7.32 -1.88
N TYR A 120 12.19 8.17 -0.95
CA TYR A 120 12.62 8.19 0.43
C TYR A 120 11.41 7.96 1.32
N ASN A 121 11.29 6.75 1.87
CA ASN A 121 10.13 6.30 2.63
C ASN A 121 10.46 6.22 4.11
N GLY A 122 9.56 6.77 4.94
CA GLY A 122 9.51 6.53 6.37
C GLY A 122 8.28 5.71 6.72
N SER A 123 8.42 4.68 7.56
CA SER A 123 7.32 3.85 8.04
C SER A 123 7.38 3.65 9.55
N SER A 124 6.21 3.74 10.20
CA SER A 124 6.08 3.48 11.64
C SER A 124 6.20 1.99 11.98
N ALA A 125 6.01 1.09 11.01
CA ALA A 125 6.13 -0.36 11.18
C ALA A 125 7.59 -0.81 11.36
N LEU A 126 8.56 0.00 10.92
CA LEU A 126 9.97 -0.35 10.99
C LEU A 126 10.57 -0.03 12.37
N ALA A 127 11.58 -0.80 12.74
CA ALA A 127 12.24 -0.69 14.03
C ALA A 127 12.84 0.71 14.28
N PRO A 128 12.90 1.18 15.53
CA PRO A 128 13.58 2.41 15.88
C PRO A 128 15.02 2.44 15.35
N GLY A 129 15.40 3.56 14.71
CA GLY A 129 16.70 3.74 14.06
C GLY A 129 16.73 3.36 12.57
N ASN A 130 15.81 2.52 12.09
CA ASN A 130 15.73 2.10 10.68
C ASN A 130 14.39 2.46 10.01
N LYS A 131 13.73 3.49 10.49
CA LYS A 131 12.40 3.88 9.99
C LYS A 131 12.39 4.44 8.57
N TRP A 132 13.54 4.78 8.03
CA TRP A 132 13.68 5.43 6.75
C TRP A 132 14.48 4.59 5.77
N GLY A 133 14.00 4.50 4.54
CA GLY A 133 14.65 3.83 3.43
C GLY A 133 14.84 4.75 2.23
N PHE A 134 15.99 4.70 1.58
CA PHE A 134 16.31 5.42 0.35
C PHE A 134 16.42 4.43 -0.82
N PHE A 135 15.63 4.69 -1.88
CA PHE A 135 15.48 3.81 -3.03
C PHE A 135 15.74 4.60 -4.31
N PRO A 136 17.02 4.72 -4.74
CA PRO A 136 17.39 5.37 -5.99
C PRO A 136 17.28 4.42 -7.17
N GLY A 137 17.07 4.99 -8.35
CA GLY A 137 17.14 4.31 -9.63
C GLY A 137 17.63 5.23 -10.72
N VAL A 138 18.33 4.66 -11.70
CA VAL A 138 18.82 5.36 -12.88
C VAL A 138 18.62 4.48 -14.11
N SER A 139 18.25 5.08 -15.22
CA SER A 139 18.20 4.39 -16.52
C SER A 139 18.65 5.31 -17.64
N ALA A 140 19.15 4.69 -18.70
CA ALA A 140 19.50 5.37 -19.95
C ALA A 140 18.92 4.60 -21.13
N ALA A 141 18.57 5.34 -22.16
CA ALA A 141 18.08 4.79 -23.42
C ALA A 141 18.68 5.53 -24.61
N TRP A 142 19.00 4.78 -25.66
CA TRP A 142 19.47 5.30 -26.94
C TRP A 142 18.53 4.84 -28.05
N THR A 143 17.87 5.77 -28.70
CA THR A 143 17.01 5.52 -29.86
C THR A 143 17.84 5.56 -31.11
N ILE A 144 18.43 4.44 -31.49
CA ILE A 144 19.38 4.26 -32.58
C ILE A 144 18.72 4.56 -33.93
N SER A 145 17.43 4.25 -34.05
CA SER A 145 16.65 4.54 -35.26
C SER A 145 16.55 6.04 -35.61
N ASN A 146 16.77 6.92 -34.62
CA ASN A 146 16.74 8.35 -34.83
C ASN A 146 18.14 8.93 -35.25
N GLU A 147 19.16 8.07 -35.34
CA GLU A 147 20.48 8.49 -35.83
C GLU A 147 20.49 8.69 -37.33
N ASN A 148 21.31 9.62 -37.80
CA ASN A 148 21.37 10.00 -39.23
C ASN A 148 21.68 8.83 -40.16
N PHE A 149 22.36 7.79 -39.69
CA PHE A 149 22.70 6.61 -40.48
C PHE A 149 21.55 5.57 -40.57
N LEU A 150 20.50 5.69 -39.76
CA LEU A 150 19.34 4.78 -39.74
C LEU A 150 18.01 5.48 -39.99
N LYS A 151 17.93 6.79 -39.88
CA LYS A 151 16.71 7.60 -39.94
C LYS A 151 15.82 7.33 -41.15
N ASP A 152 16.44 7.05 -42.31
CA ASP A 152 15.74 6.84 -43.59
C ASP A 152 15.72 5.37 -44.00
N ASN A 153 15.95 4.43 -43.09
CA ASN A 153 15.94 3.01 -43.38
C ASN A 153 14.50 2.48 -43.47
N PRO A 154 14.03 1.97 -44.62
CA PRO A 154 12.65 1.55 -44.80
C PRO A 154 12.29 0.24 -44.06
N THR A 155 13.30 -0.50 -43.58
CA THR A 155 13.13 -1.81 -42.97
C THR A 155 13.07 -1.72 -41.43
N ILE A 156 13.75 -0.71 -40.84
CA ILE A 156 13.84 -0.55 -39.38
C ILE A 156 13.03 0.67 -38.96
N SER A 157 11.84 0.46 -38.43
CA SER A 157 10.95 1.51 -37.96
C SER A 157 11.35 2.04 -36.56
N GLU A 158 11.81 1.15 -35.68
CA GLU A 158 12.30 1.53 -34.35
C GLU A 158 13.40 0.57 -33.87
N LEU A 159 14.51 1.13 -33.47
CA LEU A 159 15.60 0.43 -32.79
C LEU A 159 16.04 1.25 -31.58
N LYS A 160 15.83 0.69 -30.38
CA LYS A 160 16.13 1.35 -29.13
C LYS A 160 16.88 0.42 -28.17
N LEU A 161 18.02 0.86 -27.70
CA LEU A 161 18.78 0.22 -26.63
C LEU A 161 18.45 0.91 -25.30
N ARG A 162 18.24 0.13 -24.23
CA ARG A 162 17.98 0.68 -22.90
C ARG A 162 18.60 -0.19 -21.83
N GLY A 163 19.04 0.45 -20.74
CA GLY A 163 19.55 -0.21 -19.55
C GLY A 163 19.24 0.63 -18.32
N GLY A 164 19.17 -0.01 -17.18
CA GLY A 164 18.93 0.69 -15.93
C GLY A 164 19.32 -0.13 -14.72
N TRP A 165 19.46 0.57 -13.61
CA TRP A 165 19.75 0.02 -12.30
C TRP A 165 18.89 0.73 -11.27
N GLY A 166 18.48 0.00 -10.23
CA GLY A 166 17.74 0.56 -9.12
C GLY A 166 17.84 -0.31 -7.87
N LYS A 167 17.71 0.36 -6.73
CA LYS A 167 17.59 -0.29 -5.43
C LYS A 167 16.12 -0.26 -5.01
N THR A 168 15.56 -1.44 -4.72
CA THR A 168 14.22 -1.60 -4.14
C THR A 168 14.33 -2.12 -2.73
N GLY A 169 13.31 -1.89 -1.91
CA GLY A 169 13.20 -2.43 -0.57
C GLY A 169 11.81 -3.01 -0.35
N ASN A 170 11.72 -4.02 0.53
CA ASN A 170 10.46 -4.46 1.10
C ASN A 170 10.32 -3.76 2.46
N ALA A 171 9.18 -3.13 2.67
CA ALA A 171 8.76 -2.62 3.97
C ALA A 171 7.77 -3.59 4.61
#